data_7b61ebb65c42b2f6ce7c5ab6704413dd
#
_entry.id   7b61ebb65c42b2f6ce7c5ab6704413dd
#
_cell.length_a   1.000
_cell.length_b   1.000
_cell.length_c   1.000
_cell.angle_alpha   90.00
_cell.angle_beta   90.00
_cell.angle_gamma   90.00
#
_symmetry.space_group_name_H-M   'P 1'
#
loop_
_entity.id
_entity.type
_entity.pdbx_description
1 polymer ?
#
loop_
_entity_poly.entity_id
_entity_poly.type
_entity_poly.pdbx_seq_one_letter_code
_entity_poly.pdbx_strand_id
1 'polypeptide(L)'
;MKSNVKKIVRRAQQSLELTSKPKIAKAFKLAKSEGLFDYNWYQEHYGQFPHELAAFTDYLDKSKSSNVNPSARFDTEFYQRCNVDIYLNGISPLLHYMYHGRYEGRASAGVFDRWLPSDELLAKDSSTWKSQKIAIVLHIYYPDFVDKFVDTVRCFPTSVDIFVTAGTSDIEQASKNKFSKLDNVKSVKTAICENRGRNFGPFLVNFSKELLEYDLMCHLHSKKSLYSGREQTQWFDYLNNFLLKDKHVVKSVLRLFDGNDELGIYYPTSFWMMPAWVNHWTCNKAFAKGFEDDWGIDISDNFVNYPV
;
A
#
# COMPACT_ATOMS: atom_id res chain seq x y z
N MET A 1 33.74 17.81 -4.94
CA MET A 1 33.03 16.54 -5.04
C MET A 1 31.49 16.70 -5.22
N LYS A 2 30.78 17.52 -4.45
CA LYS A 2 29.30 17.70 -4.58
C LYS A 2 28.82 18.22 -5.94
N SER A 3 29.62 19.02 -6.67
CA SER A 3 29.28 19.58 -7.99
C SER A 3 29.30 18.52 -9.12
N ASN A 4 30.22 17.58 -9.07
CA ASN A 4 30.34 16.53 -10.08
C ASN A 4 29.25 15.46 -9.95
N VAL A 5 28.84 15.12 -8.72
CA VAL A 5 27.74 14.17 -8.47
C VAL A 5 26.42 14.74 -8.99
N LYS A 6 26.12 16.03 -8.74
CA LYS A 6 24.93 16.69 -9.30
C LYS A 6 24.93 16.73 -10.83
N LYS A 7 26.10 16.86 -11.46
CA LYS A 7 26.23 16.89 -12.92
C LYS A 7 26.05 15.51 -13.55
N ILE A 8 26.52 14.47 -12.87
CA ILE A 8 26.33 13.06 -13.27
C ILE A 8 24.86 12.66 -13.12
N VAL A 9 24.23 12.96 -11.99
CA VAL A 9 22.80 12.69 -11.74
C VAL A 9 21.92 13.43 -12.75
N ARG A 10 22.20 14.69 -13.05
CA ARG A 10 21.45 15.49 -14.03
C ARG A 10 21.60 14.97 -15.47
N ARG A 11 22.78 14.47 -15.85
CA ARG A 11 23.01 13.81 -17.14
C ARG A 11 22.31 12.46 -17.23
N ALA A 12 22.32 11.66 -16.16
CA ALA A 12 21.54 10.42 -16.07
C ALA A 12 20.04 10.67 -16.16
N GLN A 13 19.52 11.69 -15.49
CA GLN A 13 18.11 12.11 -15.58
C GLN A 13 17.74 12.51 -17.01
N GLN A 14 18.54 13.33 -17.70
CA GLN A 14 18.26 13.75 -19.07
C GLN A 14 18.36 12.60 -20.09
N SER A 15 19.19 11.60 -19.85
CA SER A 15 19.30 10.42 -20.73
C SER A 15 18.17 9.41 -20.51
N LEU A 16 17.56 9.40 -19.32
CA LEU A 16 16.49 8.47 -18.91
C LEU A 16 15.08 9.04 -19.05
N GLU A 17 14.92 10.33 -19.32
CA GLU A 17 13.64 10.90 -19.72
C GLU A 17 13.25 10.40 -21.10
N LEU A 18 12.56 9.26 -21.12
CA LEU A 18 11.95 8.70 -22.33
C LEU A 18 10.68 9.50 -22.67
N THR A 19 10.86 10.72 -23.13
CA THR A 19 9.75 11.61 -23.52
C THR A 19 9.28 11.38 -24.95
N SER A 20 10.01 10.61 -25.76
CA SER A 20 9.66 10.36 -27.15
C SER A 20 9.28 8.90 -27.42
N LYS A 21 8.21 8.68 -28.21
CA LYS A 21 7.75 7.34 -28.61
C LYS A 21 8.87 6.41 -29.16
N PRO A 22 9.81 6.89 -29.99
CA PRO A 22 10.91 6.04 -30.50
C PRO A 22 11.84 5.53 -29.39
N LYS A 23 12.10 6.35 -28.36
CA LYS A 23 12.95 5.92 -27.23
C LYS A 23 12.27 4.88 -26.36
N ILE A 24 10.97 5.04 -26.10
CA ILE A 24 10.16 4.05 -25.38
C ILE A 24 10.14 2.72 -26.14
N ALA A 25 9.91 2.75 -27.46
CA ALA A 25 9.90 1.55 -28.28
C ALA A 25 11.26 0.82 -28.30
N LYS A 26 12.38 1.56 -28.28
CA LYS A 26 13.72 0.96 -28.17
C LYS A 26 13.94 0.30 -26.81
N ALA A 27 13.55 0.98 -25.74
CA ALA A 27 13.65 0.45 -24.37
C ALA A 27 12.75 -0.79 -24.20
N PHE A 28 11.52 -0.77 -24.74
CA PHE A 28 10.63 -1.91 -24.74
C PHE A 28 11.24 -3.14 -25.44
N LYS A 29 11.79 -2.97 -26.65
CA LYS A 29 12.44 -4.08 -27.37
C LYS A 29 13.57 -4.69 -26.57
N LEU A 30 14.40 -3.86 -25.93
CA LEU A 30 15.49 -4.32 -25.09
C LEU A 30 14.97 -5.06 -23.85
N ALA A 31 14.01 -4.48 -23.12
CA ALA A 31 13.42 -5.10 -21.94
C ALA A 31 12.82 -6.48 -22.26
N LYS A 32 12.08 -6.57 -23.38
CA LYS A 32 11.48 -7.82 -23.86
C LYS A 32 12.53 -8.86 -24.25
N SER A 33 13.55 -8.48 -25.03
CA SER A 33 14.59 -9.41 -25.47
C SER A 33 15.43 -9.97 -24.32
N GLU A 34 15.51 -9.25 -23.21
CA GLU A 34 16.24 -9.68 -22.00
C GLU A 34 15.33 -10.39 -20.97
N GLY A 35 14.04 -10.53 -21.26
CA GLY A 35 13.06 -11.13 -20.37
C GLY A 35 12.82 -10.32 -19.07
N LEU A 36 13.12 -9.02 -19.12
CA LEU A 36 12.88 -8.10 -18.00
C LEU A 36 11.48 -7.49 -18.04
N PHE A 37 10.81 -7.53 -19.19
CA PHE A 37 9.40 -7.21 -19.33
C PHE A 37 8.67 -8.38 -19.98
N ASP A 38 7.65 -8.88 -19.29
CA ASP A 38 6.78 -9.97 -19.76
C ASP A 38 5.35 -9.45 -19.86
N TYR A 39 4.83 -9.37 -21.10
CA TYR A 39 3.51 -8.84 -21.38
C TYR A 39 2.39 -9.69 -20.79
N ASN A 40 2.50 -11.02 -20.92
CA ASN A 40 1.48 -11.93 -20.42
C ASN A 40 1.42 -11.88 -18.89
N TRP A 41 2.57 -11.98 -18.26
CA TRP A 41 2.70 -11.83 -16.82
C TRP A 41 2.15 -10.48 -16.33
N TYR A 42 2.47 -9.39 -17.05
CA TYR A 42 2.02 -8.03 -16.67
C TYR A 42 0.51 -7.88 -16.76
N GLN A 43 -0.12 -8.41 -17.83
CA GLN A 43 -1.58 -8.39 -17.97
C GLN A 43 -2.29 -9.20 -16.90
N GLU A 44 -1.76 -10.36 -16.58
CA GLU A 44 -2.30 -11.24 -15.54
C GLU A 44 -2.35 -10.56 -14.17
N HIS A 45 -1.35 -9.73 -13.86
CA HIS A 45 -1.24 -9.08 -12.56
C HIS A 45 -1.87 -7.67 -12.49
N TYR A 46 -1.91 -6.95 -13.60
CA TYR A 46 -2.27 -5.51 -13.59
C TYR A 46 -3.41 -5.13 -14.55
N GLY A 47 -4.00 -6.08 -15.24
CA GLY A 47 -5.15 -5.89 -16.13
C GLY A 47 -4.81 -5.91 -17.62
N GLN A 48 -5.84 -5.79 -18.46
CA GLN A 48 -5.70 -5.95 -19.89
C GLN A 48 -5.23 -4.66 -20.58
N PHE A 49 -4.35 -4.81 -21.56
CA PHE A 49 -3.80 -3.71 -22.35
C PHE A 49 -3.99 -3.99 -23.84
N PRO A 50 -4.20 -2.94 -24.66
CA PRO A 50 -4.48 -3.11 -26.09
C PRO A 50 -3.31 -3.71 -26.88
N HIS A 51 -2.08 -3.54 -26.39
CA HIS A 51 -0.87 -4.13 -26.96
C HIS A 51 0.31 -3.99 -25.99
N GLU A 52 1.36 -4.77 -26.24
CA GLU A 52 2.55 -4.88 -25.38
C GLU A 52 3.22 -3.53 -25.03
N LEU A 53 3.32 -2.64 -26.01
CA LEU A 53 3.94 -1.31 -25.79
C LEU A 53 3.08 -0.43 -24.88
N ALA A 54 1.74 -0.59 -24.90
CA ALA A 54 0.86 0.12 -23.98
C ALA A 54 1.06 -0.36 -22.55
N ALA A 55 1.17 -1.66 -22.33
CA ALA A 55 1.46 -2.26 -21.03
C ALA A 55 2.85 -1.80 -20.51
N PHE A 56 3.85 -1.78 -21.37
CA PHE A 56 5.18 -1.29 -21.00
C PHE A 56 5.18 0.19 -20.63
N THR A 57 4.39 1.01 -21.33
CA THR A 57 4.24 2.44 -21.01
C THR A 57 3.54 2.63 -19.67
N ASP A 58 2.48 1.87 -19.42
CA ASP A 58 1.78 1.86 -18.13
C ASP A 58 2.73 1.48 -16.98
N TYR A 59 3.56 0.44 -17.18
CA TYR A 59 4.61 0.09 -16.22
C TYR A 59 5.57 1.25 -15.96
N LEU A 60 6.09 1.89 -17.00
CA LEU A 60 7.05 2.99 -16.85
C LEU A 60 6.47 4.17 -16.07
N ASP A 61 5.19 4.46 -16.24
CA ASP A 61 4.52 5.54 -15.54
C ASP A 61 4.24 5.17 -14.08
N LYS A 62 3.71 3.97 -13.84
CA LYS A 62 3.36 3.48 -12.51
C LYS A 62 4.59 3.15 -11.64
N SER A 63 5.64 2.60 -12.21
CA SER A 63 6.83 2.16 -11.47
C SER A 63 7.59 3.28 -10.74
N LYS A 64 7.31 4.53 -11.07
CA LYS A 64 7.90 5.70 -10.40
C LYS A 64 7.29 5.97 -9.02
N SER A 65 6.06 5.55 -8.80
CA SER A 65 5.28 5.90 -7.61
C SER A 65 4.48 4.74 -7.02
N SER A 66 4.43 3.60 -7.68
CA SER A 66 3.69 2.43 -7.22
C SER A 66 4.50 1.14 -7.38
N ASN A 67 4.09 0.13 -6.61
CA ASN A 67 4.77 -1.14 -6.53
C ASN A 67 4.29 -2.09 -7.64
N VAL A 68 4.65 -1.79 -8.88
CA VAL A 68 4.37 -2.62 -10.04
C VAL A 68 5.66 -3.24 -10.57
N ASN A 69 5.64 -4.53 -10.87
CA ASN A 69 6.77 -5.24 -11.47
C ASN A 69 6.55 -5.43 -12.96
N PRO A 70 7.60 -5.39 -13.79
CA PRO A 70 7.48 -5.58 -15.23
C PRO A 70 7.46 -7.06 -15.62
N SER A 71 7.91 -7.93 -14.73
CA SER A 71 7.95 -9.39 -14.85
C SER A 71 8.31 -10.02 -13.50
N ALA A 72 8.28 -11.34 -13.40
CA ALA A 72 8.75 -12.07 -12.23
C ALA A 72 10.27 -11.90 -11.97
N ARG A 73 11.03 -11.43 -12.95
CA ARG A 73 12.50 -11.31 -12.88
C ARG A 73 13.01 -9.95 -12.37
N PHE A 74 12.13 -8.98 -12.20
CA PHE A 74 12.51 -7.64 -11.76
C PHE A 74 11.55 -7.14 -10.67
N ASP A 75 12.08 -6.94 -9.47
CA ASP A 75 11.35 -6.40 -8.35
C ASP A 75 11.60 -4.89 -8.23
N THR A 76 10.63 -4.11 -8.67
CA THR A 76 10.67 -2.65 -8.68
C THR A 76 10.88 -2.07 -7.28
N GLU A 77 10.16 -2.60 -6.28
CA GLU A 77 10.28 -2.11 -4.91
C GLU A 77 11.64 -2.47 -4.31
N PHE A 78 12.08 -3.72 -4.48
CA PHE A 78 13.42 -4.11 -4.03
C PHE A 78 14.49 -3.20 -4.63
N TYR A 79 14.39 -2.95 -5.95
CA TYR A 79 15.36 -2.10 -6.64
C TYR A 79 15.38 -0.67 -6.07
N GLN A 80 14.20 -0.10 -5.80
CA GLN A 80 14.08 1.24 -5.21
C GLN A 80 14.57 1.27 -3.75
N ARG A 81 14.29 0.23 -2.97
CA ARG A 81 14.79 0.12 -1.57
C ARG A 81 16.32 0.12 -1.50
N CYS A 82 16.95 -0.64 -2.38
CA CYS A 82 18.41 -0.71 -2.43
C CYS A 82 19.05 0.54 -3.07
N ASN A 83 18.26 1.30 -3.84
CA ASN A 83 18.76 2.43 -4.63
C ASN A 83 17.85 3.67 -4.43
N VAL A 84 17.82 4.18 -3.20
CA VAL A 84 16.95 5.30 -2.79
C VAL A 84 17.16 6.56 -3.63
N ASP A 85 18.36 6.78 -4.13
CA ASP A 85 18.70 7.87 -5.06
C ASP A 85 17.87 7.81 -6.35
N ILE A 86 17.59 6.61 -6.86
CA ILE A 86 16.79 6.40 -8.08
C ILE A 86 15.34 6.80 -7.84
N TYR A 87 14.79 6.38 -6.69
CA TYR A 87 13.44 6.74 -6.29
C TYR A 87 13.28 8.25 -6.06
N LEU A 88 14.17 8.86 -5.28
CA LEU A 88 14.11 10.29 -4.95
C LEU A 88 14.21 11.20 -6.18
N ASN A 89 14.84 10.72 -7.24
CA ASN A 89 14.95 11.45 -8.49
C ASN A 89 13.86 11.11 -9.51
N GLY A 90 12.89 10.26 -9.18
CA GLY A 90 11.77 9.88 -10.05
C GLY A 90 12.21 9.13 -11.32
N ILE A 91 13.33 8.41 -11.24
CA ILE A 91 13.88 7.64 -12.36
C ILE A 91 13.17 6.28 -12.39
N SER A 92 12.75 5.83 -13.59
CA SER A 92 12.20 4.49 -13.74
C SER A 92 13.22 3.43 -13.32
N PRO A 93 12.90 2.55 -12.33
CA PRO A 93 13.80 1.54 -11.82
C PRO A 93 14.34 0.59 -12.89
N LEU A 94 13.45 0.09 -13.75
CA LEU A 94 13.84 -0.81 -14.83
C LEU A 94 14.79 -0.15 -15.84
N LEU A 95 14.48 1.08 -16.25
CA LEU A 95 15.34 1.80 -17.20
C LEU A 95 16.71 2.08 -16.60
N HIS A 96 16.73 2.48 -15.32
CA HIS A 96 18.02 2.65 -14.65
C HIS A 96 18.81 1.34 -14.59
N TYR A 97 18.17 0.24 -14.19
CA TYR A 97 18.82 -1.08 -14.17
C TYR A 97 19.38 -1.46 -15.54
N MET A 98 18.58 -1.36 -16.60
CA MET A 98 18.97 -1.75 -17.95
C MET A 98 20.16 -0.97 -18.50
N TYR A 99 20.19 0.33 -18.25
CA TYR A 99 21.19 1.20 -18.87
C TYR A 99 22.41 1.49 -17.96
N HIS A 100 22.27 1.32 -16.65
CA HIS A 100 23.29 1.66 -15.67
C HIS A 100 23.45 0.60 -14.57
N GLY A 101 22.41 0.31 -13.82
CA GLY A 101 22.47 -0.43 -12.57
C GLY A 101 23.08 -1.83 -12.70
N ARG A 102 22.78 -2.56 -13.76
CA ARG A 102 23.37 -3.88 -14.00
C ARG A 102 24.89 -3.81 -14.21
N TYR A 103 25.39 -2.77 -14.84
CA TYR A 103 26.83 -2.55 -15.04
C TYR A 103 27.52 -2.04 -13.77
N GLU A 104 26.74 -1.50 -12.84
CA GLU A 104 27.19 -1.11 -11.51
C GLU A 104 27.08 -2.26 -10.49
N GLY A 105 26.66 -3.46 -10.94
CA GLY A 105 26.49 -4.63 -10.08
C GLY A 105 25.24 -4.58 -9.17
N ARG A 106 24.26 -3.71 -9.48
CA ARG A 106 23.01 -3.64 -8.70
C ARG A 106 22.11 -4.84 -9.02
N ALA A 107 21.50 -5.44 -8.00
CA ALA A 107 20.60 -6.57 -8.17
C ALA A 107 19.22 -6.11 -8.66
N SER A 108 18.58 -6.93 -9.53
CA SER A 108 17.25 -6.66 -10.09
C SER A 108 16.10 -7.14 -9.20
N ALA A 109 16.37 -8.09 -8.31
CA ALA A 109 15.40 -8.67 -7.39
C ALA A 109 16.09 -9.11 -6.09
N GLY A 110 15.34 -9.15 -5.01
CA GLY A 110 15.79 -9.65 -3.71
C GLY A 110 15.81 -11.17 -3.66
N VAL A 111 16.50 -11.70 -2.66
CA VAL A 111 16.57 -13.14 -2.38
C VAL A 111 15.37 -13.62 -1.54
N PHE A 112 14.62 -12.69 -0.97
CA PHE A 112 13.50 -13.01 -0.08
C PHE A 112 12.19 -13.05 -0.84
N ASP A 113 11.48 -14.17 -0.71
CA ASP A 113 10.11 -14.28 -1.19
C ASP A 113 9.23 -13.32 -0.41
N ARG A 114 8.38 -12.60 -1.16
CA ARG A 114 7.30 -11.80 -0.59
C ARG A 114 6.04 -12.61 -0.61
N TRP A 115 5.27 -12.51 0.47
CA TRP A 115 3.91 -12.99 0.39
C TRP A 115 3.12 -12.11 -0.58
N LEU A 116 2.61 -12.73 -1.62
CA LEU A 116 1.63 -12.15 -2.54
C LEU A 116 0.39 -13.05 -2.51
N PRO A 117 -0.82 -12.49 -2.63
CA PRO A 117 -2.02 -13.28 -2.80
C PRO A 117 -1.84 -14.22 -3.98
N SER A 118 -1.89 -15.54 -3.74
CA SER A 118 -1.73 -16.54 -4.79
C SER A 118 -3.09 -17.11 -5.22
N ASP A 119 -3.15 -17.58 -6.47
CA ASP A 119 -4.34 -18.25 -6.99
C ASP A 119 -4.70 -19.53 -6.20
N GLU A 120 -3.73 -20.22 -5.60
CA GLU A 120 -3.96 -21.36 -4.72
C GLU A 120 -4.75 -20.97 -3.47
N LEU A 121 -4.46 -19.81 -2.89
CA LEU A 121 -5.21 -19.26 -1.78
C LEU A 121 -6.64 -18.88 -2.21
N LEU A 122 -6.80 -18.44 -3.45
CA LEU A 122 -8.08 -18.09 -4.05
C LEU A 122 -8.88 -19.30 -4.51
N ALA A 123 -8.23 -20.40 -4.86
CA ALA A 123 -8.87 -21.62 -5.38
C ALA A 123 -9.52 -22.49 -4.29
N LYS A 124 -9.13 -22.35 -3.03
CA LYS A 124 -9.80 -23.06 -1.92
C LYS A 124 -11.17 -22.43 -1.69
N ASP A 125 -12.20 -23.20 -1.96
CA ASP A 125 -13.62 -22.74 -1.93
C ASP A 125 -14.22 -22.73 -0.51
N SER A 126 -13.42 -22.43 0.51
CA SER A 126 -13.94 -22.11 1.82
C SER A 126 -14.44 -20.66 1.82
N SER A 127 -15.69 -20.44 2.10
CA SER A 127 -16.31 -19.13 2.05
C SER A 127 -17.03 -18.79 3.35
N THR A 128 -16.52 -19.30 4.47
CA THR A 128 -17.04 -18.98 5.82
C THR A 128 -16.93 -17.51 6.14
N TRP A 129 -15.92 -16.80 5.58
CA TRP A 129 -15.82 -15.35 5.65
C TRP A 129 -17.08 -14.60 5.14
N LYS A 130 -17.94 -15.24 4.34
CA LYS A 130 -19.21 -14.66 3.87
C LYS A 130 -20.22 -14.46 4.98
N SER A 131 -20.14 -15.22 6.06
CA SER A 131 -21.01 -15.10 7.23
C SER A 131 -20.45 -14.16 8.29
N GLN A 132 -19.20 -13.74 8.19
CA GLN A 132 -18.55 -12.85 9.16
C GLN A 132 -19.13 -11.43 9.09
N LYS A 133 -19.30 -10.82 10.24
CA LYS A 133 -19.61 -9.40 10.35
C LYS A 133 -18.31 -8.60 10.21
N ILE A 134 -18.22 -7.80 9.17
CA ILE A 134 -17.03 -7.00 8.88
C ILE A 134 -17.31 -5.52 9.06
N ALA A 135 -16.57 -4.87 9.93
CA ALA A 135 -16.54 -3.42 10.08
C ALA A 135 -15.37 -2.81 9.31
N ILE A 136 -15.63 -1.77 8.52
CA ILE A 136 -14.58 -0.90 7.97
C ILE A 136 -14.59 0.39 8.75
N VAL A 137 -13.49 0.67 9.42
CA VAL A 137 -13.29 1.84 10.27
C VAL A 137 -12.40 2.83 9.55
N LEU A 138 -12.94 4.00 9.24
CA LEU A 138 -12.26 5.04 8.46
C LEU A 138 -12.05 6.28 9.33
N HIS A 139 -10.80 6.74 9.44
CA HIS A 139 -10.52 8.08 9.96
C HIS A 139 -10.20 9.02 8.81
N ILE A 140 -11.09 9.97 8.51
CA ILE A 140 -10.98 10.87 7.35
C ILE A 140 -10.75 12.31 7.81
N TYR A 141 -9.51 12.75 7.70
CA TYR A 141 -9.12 14.13 7.96
C TYR A 141 -9.03 14.98 6.69
N TYR A 142 -8.67 14.36 5.55
CA TYR A 142 -8.52 15.03 4.27
C TYR A 142 -9.71 14.71 3.36
N PRO A 143 -10.44 15.73 2.84
CA PRO A 143 -11.68 15.53 2.06
C PRO A 143 -11.50 14.67 0.79
N ASP A 144 -10.36 14.78 0.12
CA ASP A 144 -10.02 14.04 -1.10
C ASP A 144 -9.88 12.52 -0.88
N PHE A 145 -9.77 12.08 0.38
CA PHE A 145 -9.75 10.66 0.70
C PHE A 145 -11.14 10.00 0.73
N VAL A 146 -12.21 10.76 0.76
CA VAL A 146 -13.56 10.17 0.73
C VAL A 146 -13.75 9.34 -0.55
N ASP A 147 -13.38 9.88 -1.71
CA ASP A 147 -13.49 9.16 -2.98
C ASP A 147 -12.55 7.96 -3.06
N LYS A 148 -11.31 8.13 -2.62
CA LYS A 148 -10.33 7.03 -2.56
C LYS A 148 -10.87 5.85 -1.72
N PHE A 149 -11.46 6.12 -0.57
CA PHE A 149 -12.04 5.08 0.27
C PHE A 149 -13.32 4.49 -0.29
N VAL A 150 -14.11 5.25 -1.05
CA VAL A 150 -15.25 4.69 -1.78
C VAL A 150 -14.78 3.59 -2.74
N ASP A 151 -13.73 3.84 -3.51
CA ASP A 151 -13.17 2.85 -4.43
C ASP A 151 -12.58 1.64 -3.69
N THR A 152 -11.92 1.88 -2.57
CA THR A 152 -11.40 0.83 -1.69
C THR A 152 -12.52 -0.06 -1.12
N VAL A 153 -13.60 0.53 -0.61
CA VAL A 153 -14.74 -0.22 -0.05
C VAL A 153 -15.43 -1.10 -1.10
N ARG A 154 -15.48 -0.67 -2.36
CA ARG A 154 -16.02 -1.49 -3.47
C ARG A 154 -15.27 -2.80 -3.68
N CYS A 155 -14.03 -2.89 -3.23
CA CYS A 155 -13.22 -4.11 -3.35
C CYS A 155 -13.64 -5.22 -2.39
N PHE A 156 -14.46 -4.92 -1.38
CA PHE A 156 -14.95 -5.95 -0.46
C PHE A 156 -15.96 -6.86 -1.17
N PRO A 157 -15.71 -8.17 -1.14
CA PRO A 157 -16.56 -9.14 -1.85
C PRO A 157 -17.84 -9.52 -1.12
N THR A 158 -18.05 -8.97 0.07
CA THR A 158 -19.22 -9.20 0.94
C THR A 158 -19.74 -7.87 1.49
N SER A 159 -20.90 -7.93 2.11
CA SER A 159 -21.50 -6.75 2.75
C SER A 159 -20.74 -6.36 4.01
N VAL A 160 -20.53 -5.05 4.20
CA VAL A 160 -19.78 -4.46 5.29
C VAL A 160 -20.56 -3.34 5.97
N ASP A 161 -20.22 -3.05 7.21
CA ASP A 161 -20.68 -1.86 7.93
C ASP A 161 -19.52 -0.84 8.00
N ILE A 162 -19.84 0.44 7.81
CA ILE A 162 -18.85 1.52 7.74
C ILE A 162 -18.95 2.40 8.99
N PHE A 163 -17.83 2.63 9.63
CA PHE A 163 -17.67 3.56 10.76
C PHE A 163 -16.71 4.66 10.35
N VAL A 164 -17.17 5.90 10.29
CA VAL A 164 -16.36 7.04 9.88
C VAL A 164 -16.18 8.01 11.03
N THR A 165 -14.92 8.31 11.35
CA THR A 165 -14.58 9.50 12.15
C THR A 165 -14.07 10.58 11.23
N ALA A 166 -14.71 11.75 11.25
CA ALA A 166 -14.46 12.86 10.34
C ALA A 166 -13.94 14.10 11.08
N GLY A 167 -13.00 14.81 10.46
CA GLY A 167 -12.48 16.06 11.02
C GLY A 167 -13.43 17.25 10.88
N THR A 168 -14.40 17.18 9.95
CA THR A 168 -15.38 18.27 9.69
C THR A 168 -16.74 17.70 9.31
N SER A 169 -17.79 18.54 9.44
CA SER A 169 -19.17 18.19 9.03
C SER A 169 -19.28 17.90 7.53
N ASP A 170 -18.52 18.60 6.70
CA ASP A 170 -18.54 18.40 5.25
C ASP A 170 -18.01 17.01 4.87
N ILE A 171 -16.92 16.57 5.51
CA ILE A 171 -16.37 15.22 5.34
C ILE A 171 -17.36 14.17 5.83
N GLU A 172 -18.00 14.40 6.98
CA GLU A 172 -19.02 13.52 7.52
C GLU A 172 -20.18 13.34 6.55
N GLN A 173 -20.75 14.44 6.08
CA GLN A 173 -21.89 14.43 5.17
C GLN A 173 -21.54 13.80 3.81
N ALA A 174 -20.35 14.13 3.26
CA ALA A 174 -19.87 13.51 2.04
C ALA A 174 -19.69 11.99 2.20
N SER A 175 -19.16 11.56 3.33
CA SER A 175 -18.97 10.14 3.66
C SER A 175 -20.31 9.42 3.75
N LYS A 176 -21.28 9.93 4.51
CA LYS A 176 -22.65 9.38 4.58
C LYS A 176 -23.25 9.22 3.19
N ASN A 177 -23.23 10.29 2.41
CA ASN A 177 -23.87 10.30 1.08
C ASN A 177 -23.22 9.33 0.09
N LYS A 178 -21.90 9.17 0.12
CA LYS A 178 -21.18 8.35 -0.87
C LYS A 178 -21.16 6.88 -0.47
N PHE A 179 -20.88 6.56 0.79
CA PHE A 179 -20.83 5.17 1.23
C PHE A 179 -22.21 4.51 1.25
N SER A 180 -23.28 5.23 1.62
CA SER A 180 -24.65 4.67 1.62
C SER A 180 -25.18 4.30 0.22
N LYS A 181 -24.50 4.71 -0.86
CA LYS A 181 -24.84 4.35 -2.24
C LYS A 181 -24.15 3.09 -2.74
N LEU A 182 -23.29 2.50 -1.94
CA LEU A 182 -22.56 1.29 -2.33
C LEU A 182 -23.42 0.05 -2.01
N ASP A 183 -23.59 -0.82 -3.00
CA ASP A 183 -24.43 -2.04 -2.91
C ASP A 183 -23.94 -3.01 -1.84
N ASN A 184 -22.63 -2.98 -1.53
CA ASN A 184 -22.00 -3.84 -0.53
C ASN A 184 -21.91 -3.19 0.86
N VAL A 185 -22.55 -2.03 1.10
CA VAL A 185 -22.57 -1.36 2.40
C VAL A 185 -23.95 -1.52 3.05
N LYS A 186 -24.00 -2.12 4.24
CA LYS A 186 -25.23 -2.31 5.03
C LYS A 186 -25.62 -1.06 5.81
N SER A 187 -24.64 -0.47 6.47
CA SER A 187 -24.86 0.73 7.31
C SER A 187 -23.65 1.65 7.31
N VAL A 188 -23.90 2.92 7.56
CA VAL A 188 -22.85 3.94 7.71
C VAL A 188 -23.10 4.71 9.00
N LYS A 189 -22.18 4.59 9.94
CA LYS A 189 -22.17 5.36 11.18
C LYS A 189 -21.03 6.38 11.11
N THR A 190 -21.29 7.57 11.57
CA THR A 190 -20.32 8.67 11.49
C THR A 190 -20.24 9.42 12.81
N ALA A 191 -19.05 9.96 13.12
CA ALA A 191 -18.84 10.88 14.22
C ALA A 191 -17.87 11.98 13.80
N ILE A 192 -18.16 13.22 14.19
CA ILE A 192 -17.22 14.33 14.06
C ILE A 192 -16.30 14.29 15.29
N CYS A 193 -15.01 14.41 15.08
CA CYS A 193 -14.03 14.36 16.15
C CYS A 193 -12.95 15.42 15.99
N GLU A 194 -12.42 15.86 17.11
CA GLU A 194 -11.24 16.71 17.13
C GLU A 194 -10.01 15.97 16.58
N ASN A 195 -9.02 16.70 16.07
CA ASN A 195 -7.74 16.14 15.63
C ASN A 195 -6.85 15.78 16.82
N ARG A 196 -7.30 14.81 17.63
CA ARG A 196 -6.61 14.27 18.81
C ARG A 196 -6.63 12.75 18.83
N GLY A 197 -5.55 12.13 19.35
CA GLY A 197 -5.44 10.67 19.41
C GLY A 197 -5.12 10.02 18.07
N ARG A 198 -4.66 10.83 17.09
CA ARG A 198 -4.33 10.39 15.73
C ARG A 198 -5.49 9.61 15.09
N ASN A 199 -5.21 8.49 14.45
CA ASN A 199 -6.21 7.64 13.77
C ASN A 199 -6.89 6.62 14.69
N PHE A 200 -6.28 6.26 15.84
CA PHE A 200 -6.86 5.29 16.78
C PHE A 200 -7.81 5.93 17.80
N GLY A 201 -7.40 7.03 18.44
CA GLY A 201 -8.20 7.69 19.45
C GLY A 201 -9.64 7.98 19.01
N PRO A 202 -9.88 8.56 17.84
CA PRO A 202 -11.21 8.88 17.36
C PRO A 202 -12.18 7.69 17.34
N PHE A 203 -11.81 6.56 16.76
CA PHE A 203 -12.73 5.42 16.68
C PHE A 203 -12.87 4.68 18.01
N LEU A 204 -11.81 4.61 18.81
CA LEU A 204 -11.86 3.98 20.13
C LEU A 204 -12.82 4.72 21.05
N VAL A 205 -12.82 6.06 21.02
CA VAL A 205 -13.74 6.87 21.82
C VAL A 205 -15.18 6.78 21.34
N ASN A 206 -15.40 6.79 20.01
CA ASN A 206 -16.75 6.91 19.46
C ASN A 206 -17.43 5.55 19.22
N PHE A 207 -16.69 4.48 18.88
CA PHE A 207 -17.27 3.25 18.36
C PHE A 207 -16.76 1.97 19.03
N SER A 208 -15.88 2.03 20.03
CA SER A 208 -15.23 0.83 20.60
C SER A 208 -16.23 -0.24 21.05
N LYS A 209 -17.32 0.15 21.71
CA LYS A 209 -18.33 -0.80 22.20
C LYS A 209 -19.06 -1.51 21.05
N GLU A 210 -19.38 -0.78 19.99
CA GLU A 210 -20.09 -1.32 18.85
C GLU A 210 -19.19 -2.24 18.01
N LEU A 211 -17.90 -1.89 17.92
CA LEU A 211 -16.92 -2.67 17.14
C LEU A 211 -16.66 -4.06 17.75
N LEU A 212 -16.94 -4.26 19.05
CA LEU A 212 -16.85 -5.58 19.68
C LEU A 212 -17.89 -6.60 19.15
N GLU A 213 -18.92 -6.12 18.43
CA GLU A 213 -19.93 -6.97 17.80
C GLU A 213 -19.51 -7.54 16.44
N TYR A 214 -18.30 -7.21 15.96
CA TYR A 214 -17.79 -7.60 14.65
C TYR A 214 -16.71 -8.66 14.75
N ASP A 215 -16.71 -9.60 13.82
CA ASP A 215 -15.73 -10.67 13.74
C ASP A 215 -14.40 -10.14 13.19
N LEU A 216 -14.47 -9.21 12.22
CA LEU A 216 -13.30 -8.60 11.60
C LEU A 216 -13.45 -7.07 11.53
N MET A 217 -12.36 -6.38 11.78
CA MET A 217 -12.27 -4.93 11.63
C MET A 217 -11.14 -4.55 10.66
N CYS A 218 -11.48 -3.81 9.60
CA CYS A 218 -10.48 -3.20 8.72
C CYS A 218 -10.34 -1.72 9.07
N HIS A 219 -9.19 -1.31 9.60
CA HIS A 219 -8.94 0.08 9.99
C HIS A 219 -8.08 0.79 8.95
N LEU A 220 -8.58 1.91 8.44
CA LEU A 220 -7.91 2.78 7.47
C LEU A 220 -7.97 4.24 7.89
N HIS A 221 -6.99 5.01 7.46
CA HIS A 221 -7.01 6.43 7.70
C HIS A 221 -6.46 7.25 6.53
N SER A 222 -6.93 8.47 6.39
CA SER A 222 -6.38 9.42 5.43
C SER A 222 -4.98 9.85 5.90
N LYS A 223 -3.98 9.67 5.02
CA LYS A 223 -2.60 10.01 5.33
C LYS A 223 -1.95 10.78 4.20
N LYS A 224 -1.46 11.97 4.52
CA LYS A 224 -0.59 12.77 3.67
C LYS A 224 0.72 12.96 4.43
N SER A 225 1.79 12.31 3.98
CA SER A 225 3.10 12.44 4.62
C SER A 225 3.79 13.71 4.11
N LEU A 226 3.68 14.80 4.85
CA LEU A 226 4.18 16.11 4.45
C LEU A 226 5.63 16.38 4.87
N TYR A 227 6.34 15.40 5.41
CA TYR A 227 7.69 15.57 5.98
C TYR A 227 8.73 16.09 4.99
N SER A 228 8.53 15.90 3.70
CA SER A 228 9.44 16.39 2.65
C SER A 228 8.99 17.69 1.99
N GLY A 229 7.96 18.36 2.52
CA GLY A 229 7.32 19.50 1.86
C GLY A 229 6.51 19.15 0.61
N ARG A 230 6.33 17.84 0.33
CA ARG A 230 5.50 17.31 -0.76
C ARG A 230 4.53 16.30 -0.20
N GLU A 231 3.35 16.21 -0.82
CA GLU A 231 2.42 15.13 -0.57
C GLU A 231 3.05 13.81 -1.06
N GLN A 232 3.17 12.84 -0.16
CA GLN A 232 3.68 11.50 -0.49
C GLN A 232 2.50 10.52 -0.49
N THR A 233 1.90 10.32 -1.65
CA THR A 233 0.83 9.34 -1.83
C THR A 233 1.36 7.92 -1.88
N GLN A 234 2.66 7.73 -2.19
CA GLN A 234 3.28 6.41 -2.34
C GLN A 234 3.15 5.53 -1.09
N TRP A 235 3.21 6.13 0.09
CA TRP A 235 3.02 5.35 1.31
C TRP A 235 1.60 4.82 1.43
N PHE A 236 0.60 5.63 1.15
CA PHE A 236 -0.80 5.19 1.11
C PHE A 236 -1.00 4.11 0.04
N ASP A 237 -0.48 4.32 -1.15
CA ASP A 237 -0.58 3.37 -2.27
C ASP A 237 0.10 2.03 -1.94
N TYR A 238 1.28 2.07 -1.28
CA TYR A 238 1.98 0.89 -0.81
C TYR A 238 1.13 0.08 0.18
N LEU A 239 0.60 0.73 1.23
CA LEU A 239 -0.22 0.06 2.23
C LEU A 239 -1.47 -0.53 1.59
N ASN A 240 -2.10 0.21 0.68
CA ASN A 240 -3.31 -0.23 -0.01
C ASN A 240 -3.06 -1.42 -0.96
N ASN A 241 -1.90 -1.48 -1.61
CA ASN A 241 -1.55 -2.58 -2.52
C ASN A 241 -1.57 -3.96 -1.84
N PHE A 242 -1.18 -4.03 -0.57
CA PHE A 242 -1.13 -5.29 0.17
C PHE A 242 -2.39 -5.59 0.99
N LEU A 243 -3.25 -4.60 1.19
CA LEU A 243 -4.42 -4.74 2.03
C LEU A 243 -5.73 -4.74 1.22
N LEU A 244 -5.87 -3.83 0.27
CA LEU A 244 -7.16 -3.49 -0.34
C LEU A 244 -7.09 -3.14 -1.82
N LYS A 245 -6.02 -3.49 -2.52
CA LYS A 245 -5.80 -3.14 -3.92
C LYS A 245 -6.99 -3.45 -4.82
N ASP A 246 -7.52 -4.65 -4.68
CA ASP A 246 -8.62 -5.17 -5.49
C ASP A 246 -9.35 -6.31 -4.77
N LYS A 247 -10.38 -6.85 -5.40
CA LYS A 247 -11.16 -7.99 -4.84
C LYS A 247 -10.32 -9.23 -4.58
N HIS A 248 -9.25 -9.48 -5.34
CA HIS A 248 -8.39 -10.64 -5.14
C HIS A 248 -7.60 -10.50 -3.84
N VAL A 249 -6.97 -9.34 -3.63
CA VAL A 249 -6.24 -9.06 -2.40
C VAL A 249 -7.17 -9.16 -1.19
N VAL A 250 -8.34 -8.51 -1.23
CA VAL A 250 -9.29 -8.55 -0.10
C VAL A 250 -9.75 -9.98 0.18
N LYS A 251 -10.11 -10.76 -0.85
CA LYS A 251 -10.48 -12.18 -0.67
C LYS A 251 -9.35 -12.99 -0.06
N SER A 252 -8.11 -12.76 -0.48
CA SER A 252 -6.95 -13.47 0.06
C SER A 252 -6.75 -13.16 1.53
N VAL A 253 -6.85 -11.90 1.92
CA VAL A 253 -6.75 -11.48 3.33
C VAL A 253 -7.88 -12.11 4.17
N LEU A 254 -9.13 -12.04 3.71
CA LEU A 254 -10.26 -12.65 4.41
C LEU A 254 -10.09 -14.18 4.59
N ARG A 255 -9.53 -14.85 3.59
CA ARG A 255 -9.25 -16.30 3.67
C ARG A 255 -8.12 -16.64 4.64
N LEU A 256 -7.16 -15.75 4.84
CA LEU A 256 -6.13 -15.96 5.86
C LEU A 256 -6.76 -16.04 7.25
N PHE A 257 -7.72 -15.15 7.55
CA PHE A 257 -8.46 -15.20 8.81
C PHE A 257 -9.38 -16.42 8.91
N ASP A 258 -10.00 -16.81 7.80
CA ASP A 258 -10.89 -17.96 7.74
C ASP A 258 -10.14 -19.31 7.91
N GLY A 259 -8.90 -19.37 7.49
CA GLY A 259 -8.06 -20.56 7.55
C GLY A 259 -7.14 -20.67 8.74
N ASN A 260 -7.13 -19.67 9.63
CA ASN A 260 -6.21 -19.61 10.76
C ASN A 260 -6.80 -18.87 11.96
N ASP A 261 -7.33 -19.63 12.91
CA ASP A 261 -7.96 -19.11 14.13
C ASP A 261 -6.97 -18.38 15.05
N GLU A 262 -5.67 -18.57 14.89
CA GLU A 262 -4.63 -17.88 15.65
C GLU A 262 -4.22 -16.53 15.02
N LEU A 263 -4.70 -16.23 13.82
CA LEU A 263 -4.39 -14.97 13.15
C LEU A 263 -5.20 -13.82 13.75
N GLY A 264 -4.62 -13.07 14.67
CA GLY A 264 -5.28 -11.92 15.29
C GLY A 264 -5.19 -10.62 14.49
N ILE A 265 -4.15 -10.44 13.68
CA ILE A 265 -3.92 -9.20 12.94
C ILE A 265 -3.17 -9.45 11.62
N TYR A 266 -3.59 -8.74 10.58
CA TYR A 266 -2.89 -8.67 9.30
C TYR A 266 -2.65 -7.21 8.93
N TYR A 267 -1.43 -6.87 8.55
CA TYR A 267 -1.06 -5.53 8.10
C TYR A 267 0.10 -5.58 7.11
N PRO A 268 0.22 -4.59 6.21
CA PRO A 268 1.39 -4.46 5.34
C PRO A 268 2.66 -4.21 6.15
N THR A 269 3.79 -4.72 5.68
CA THR A 269 5.10 -4.37 6.27
C THR A 269 5.33 -2.87 6.18
N SER A 270 6.20 -2.35 7.04
CA SER A 270 6.53 -0.92 7.03
C SER A 270 7.00 -0.46 5.65
N PHE A 271 6.54 0.72 5.26
CA PHE A 271 6.93 1.31 3.98
C PHE A 271 8.46 1.44 3.91
N TRP A 272 9.04 0.86 2.88
CA TRP A 272 10.49 0.66 2.75
C TRP A 272 11.34 1.94 2.77
N MET A 273 10.76 3.10 2.46
CA MET A 273 11.45 4.39 2.60
C MET A 273 11.53 4.91 4.04
N MET A 274 10.80 4.28 4.95
CA MET A 274 10.86 4.70 6.35
C MET A 274 12.19 4.31 6.97
N PRO A 275 12.82 5.19 7.76
CA PRO A 275 14.00 4.83 8.53
C PRO A 275 13.73 3.64 9.45
N ALA A 276 14.73 2.78 9.64
CA ALA A 276 14.59 1.58 10.47
C ALA A 276 14.07 1.86 11.90
N TRP A 277 14.40 3.03 12.45
CA TRP A 277 13.98 3.43 13.79
C TRP A 277 12.47 3.66 13.95
N VAL A 278 11.69 3.83 12.86
CA VAL A 278 10.22 3.95 12.98
C VAL A 278 9.55 2.65 13.42
N ASN A 279 10.23 1.53 13.25
CA ASN A 279 9.78 0.22 13.71
C ASN A 279 10.14 -0.06 15.17
N HIS A 280 10.70 0.90 15.87
CA HIS A 280 11.06 0.79 17.28
C HIS A 280 10.12 1.64 18.15
N TRP A 281 10.01 1.26 19.40
CA TRP A 281 9.21 1.97 20.40
C TRP A 281 9.59 3.44 20.56
N THR A 282 10.87 3.78 20.38
CA THR A 282 11.41 5.12 20.62
C THR A 282 10.96 5.68 21.98
N CYS A 283 10.41 6.90 22.02
CA CYS A 283 9.87 7.50 23.25
C CYS A 283 8.56 6.85 23.75
N ASN A 284 7.89 6.02 22.94
CA ASN A 284 6.63 5.37 23.33
C ASN A 284 6.86 4.23 24.31
N LYS A 285 8.08 3.69 24.43
CA LYS A 285 8.39 2.59 25.38
C LYS A 285 8.04 2.93 26.82
N ALA A 286 8.31 4.17 27.24
CA ALA A 286 7.97 4.61 28.58
C ALA A 286 6.46 4.59 28.87
N PHE A 287 5.63 4.85 27.85
CA PHE A 287 4.17 4.77 27.97
C PHE A 287 3.67 3.33 27.93
N ALA A 288 4.32 2.47 27.12
CA ALA A 288 3.95 1.07 27.00
C ALA A 288 4.02 0.35 28.34
N LYS A 289 5.01 0.67 29.17
CA LYS A 289 5.16 0.06 30.49
C LYS A 289 3.94 0.26 31.41
N GLY A 290 3.26 1.42 31.35
CA GLY A 290 2.03 1.62 32.09
C GLY A 290 0.90 0.67 31.65
N PHE A 291 0.82 0.34 30.36
CA PHE A 291 -0.14 -0.65 29.87
C PHE A 291 0.22 -2.09 30.23
N GLU A 292 1.51 -2.43 30.31
CA GLU A 292 1.94 -3.74 30.81
C GLU A 292 1.40 -4.00 32.22
N ASP A 293 1.56 -3.01 33.10
CA ASP A 293 1.13 -3.10 34.49
C ASP A 293 -0.42 -3.14 34.58
N ASP A 294 -1.13 -2.29 33.80
CA ASP A 294 -2.59 -2.19 33.83
C ASP A 294 -3.30 -3.41 33.22
N TRP A 295 -2.72 -4.03 32.20
CA TRP A 295 -3.35 -5.12 31.46
C TRP A 295 -2.77 -6.50 31.74
N GLY A 296 -1.70 -6.58 32.54
CA GLY A 296 -1.02 -7.83 32.90
C GLY A 296 -0.40 -8.51 31.67
N ILE A 297 0.08 -7.74 30.72
CA ILE A 297 0.75 -8.22 29.50
C ILE A 297 2.24 -7.91 29.56
N ASP A 298 3.05 -8.77 28.95
CA ASP A 298 4.49 -8.55 28.78
C ASP A 298 4.77 -8.10 27.34
N ILE A 299 5.26 -6.88 27.18
CA ILE A 299 5.60 -6.33 25.88
C ILE A 299 7.10 -6.51 25.64
N SER A 300 7.45 -7.41 24.74
CA SER A 300 8.84 -7.73 24.40
C SER A 300 9.67 -6.49 24.05
N ASP A 301 10.85 -6.39 24.66
CA ASP A 301 11.87 -5.39 24.31
C ASP A 301 12.38 -5.53 22.86
N ASN A 302 12.24 -6.72 22.27
CA ASN A 302 12.70 -7.06 20.93
C ASN A 302 11.62 -6.86 19.87
N PHE A 303 10.75 -5.92 20.06
CA PHE A 303 9.70 -5.61 19.09
C PHE A 303 10.31 -5.08 17.77
N VAL A 304 10.20 -5.86 16.70
CA VAL A 304 10.91 -5.61 15.45
C VAL A 304 10.00 -5.05 14.35
N ASN A 305 8.69 -5.25 14.43
CA ASN A 305 7.74 -4.79 13.43
C ASN A 305 6.57 -4.05 14.08
N TYR A 306 6.58 -2.75 13.94
CA TYR A 306 5.48 -1.89 14.37
C TYR A 306 4.62 -1.53 13.16
N PRO A 307 3.31 -1.79 13.14
CA PRO A 307 2.44 -1.32 12.07
C PRO A 307 2.36 0.21 12.12
N VAL A 308 2.82 0.88 11.10
CA VAL A 308 2.89 2.35 11.02
C VAL A 308 1.75 2.91 10.21
#